data_75af9c0ac3f767ff61d1a4670f5d8c04
#
_entry.id   75af9c0ac3f767ff61d1a4670f5d8c04
#
_cell.length_a   1.000
_cell.length_b   1.000
_cell.length_c   1.000
_cell.angle_alpha   90.00
_cell.angle_beta   90.00
_cell.angle_gamma   90.00
#
_symmetry.space_group_name_H-M   'P 1'
#
loop_
_entity.id
_entity.type
_entity.pdbx_description
1 polymer ?
#
loop_
_entity_poly.entity_id
_entity_poly.type
_entity_poly.pdbx_seq_one_letter_code
_entity_poly.pdbx_strand_id
1 'polypeptide(L)'
;MSSSLVGSEMCIRDSSITDKLDLYVNEAFSASHRFHSSVNQMAKNILSAPGFNFEREILAIDNIKKSPKKKLAIIGGSKVSTKIRTLLSLTSSCSDIFIGGAMANNFFKYNSINVSNSLIEEGTESMIEMIYNSAKSTNCKIHLPSDVILDSNENKLIDELPTSSDFKILDISVSSHAVLEKLIGNSDIVLWNGPMGMIEDNKFSKGSINLAHLLAKSQADVVIGGGDTILAINMAEEKF
;
A
#
# COMPACT_ATOMS: atom_id res chain seq x y z
N MET A 1 -34.12 2.14 -8.13
CA MET A 1 -34.38 1.00 -9.04
C MET A 1 -33.52 1.10 -10.32
N SER A 2 -32.19 1.07 -10.25
CA SER A 2 -31.36 1.11 -11.47
C SER A 2 -30.08 0.28 -11.42
N SER A 3 -29.80 -0.45 -10.33
CA SER A 3 -28.57 -1.23 -10.20
C SER A 3 -28.65 -2.67 -10.72
N SER A 4 -29.83 -3.21 -10.98
CA SER A 4 -30.00 -4.59 -11.47
C SER A 4 -29.93 -4.74 -12.99
N LEU A 5 -30.23 -3.69 -13.74
CA LEU A 5 -30.19 -3.71 -15.22
C LEU A 5 -28.79 -3.66 -15.80
N VAL A 6 -27.89 -2.92 -15.15
CA VAL A 6 -26.49 -2.81 -15.58
C VAL A 6 -25.75 -4.15 -15.50
N GLY A 7 -26.05 -4.97 -14.50
CA GLY A 7 -25.44 -6.30 -14.35
C GLY A 7 -25.90 -7.30 -15.42
N SER A 8 -27.16 -7.24 -15.84
CA SER A 8 -27.71 -8.15 -16.86
C SER A 8 -27.24 -7.82 -18.29
N GLU A 9 -27.14 -6.54 -18.64
CA GLU A 9 -26.63 -6.13 -19.96
C GLU A 9 -25.13 -6.40 -20.13
N MET A 10 -24.34 -6.25 -19.07
CA MET A 10 -22.92 -6.65 -19.09
C MET A 10 -22.77 -8.16 -19.27
N CYS A 11 -23.55 -8.98 -18.58
CA CYS A 11 -23.53 -10.44 -18.73
C CYS A 11 -23.93 -10.89 -20.15
N ILE A 12 -24.91 -10.23 -20.79
CA ILE A 12 -25.34 -10.53 -22.17
C ILE A 12 -24.23 -10.18 -23.18
N ARG A 13 -23.55 -9.07 -23.01
CA ARG A 13 -22.40 -8.70 -23.85
C ARG A 13 -21.25 -9.69 -23.73
N ASP A 14 -20.95 -10.14 -22.50
CA ASP A 14 -19.83 -11.05 -22.24
C ASP A 14 -20.09 -12.43 -22.85
N SER A 15 -21.31 -12.98 -22.75
CA SER A 15 -21.65 -14.25 -23.38
C SER A 15 -21.54 -14.16 -24.91
N SER A 16 -21.97 -13.05 -25.51
CA SER A 16 -21.89 -12.86 -26.96
C SER A 16 -20.45 -12.75 -27.51
N ILE A 17 -19.49 -12.37 -26.67
CA ILE A 17 -18.07 -12.32 -27.02
C ILE A 17 -17.44 -13.70 -26.80
N THR A 18 -17.72 -14.35 -25.68
CA THR A 18 -17.14 -15.66 -25.34
C THR A 18 -17.52 -16.75 -26.31
N ASP A 19 -18.74 -16.71 -26.88
CA ASP A 19 -19.23 -17.68 -27.89
C ASP A 19 -18.40 -17.71 -29.19
N LYS A 20 -17.56 -16.69 -29.39
CA LYS A 20 -16.70 -16.52 -30.58
C LYS A 20 -15.21 -16.77 -30.31
N LEU A 21 -14.87 -17.17 -29.09
CA LEU A 21 -13.50 -17.33 -28.65
C LEU A 21 -13.26 -18.75 -28.17
N ASP A 22 -12.09 -19.30 -28.46
CA ASP A 22 -11.68 -20.64 -28.01
C ASP A 22 -10.96 -20.62 -26.66
N LEU A 23 -10.30 -19.49 -26.35
CA LEU A 23 -9.46 -19.35 -25.15
C LEU A 23 -9.46 -17.90 -24.67
N TYR A 24 -9.48 -17.70 -23.36
CA TYR A 24 -9.24 -16.44 -22.68
C TYR A 24 -7.91 -16.50 -21.93
N VAL A 25 -7.00 -15.56 -22.19
CA VAL A 25 -5.74 -15.42 -21.47
C VAL A 25 -5.77 -14.14 -20.66
N ASN A 26 -5.66 -14.26 -19.33
CA ASN A 26 -5.62 -13.10 -18.42
C ASN A 26 -4.18 -12.66 -18.19
N GLU A 27 -3.85 -11.45 -18.68
CA GLU A 27 -2.56 -10.76 -18.42
C GLU A 27 -2.74 -9.55 -17.47
N ALA A 28 -3.95 -9.31 -16.97
CA ALA A 28 -4.27 -8.15 -16.15
C ALA A 28 -4.17 -8.46 -14.65
N PHE A 29 -2.97 -8.78 -14.15
CA PHE A 29 -2.74 -9.11 -12.73
C PHE A 29 -3.23 -7.98 -11.81
N SER A 30 -2.85 -6.73 -12.06
CA SER A 30 -3.22 -5.58 -11.25
C SER A 30 -4.73 -5.32 -11.17
N ALA A 31 -5.50 -5.75 -12.19
CA ALA A 31 -6.94 -5.61 -12.26
C ALA A 31 -7.71 -6.88 -11.84
N SER A 32 -7.03 -8.01 -11.61
CA SER A 32 -7.66 -9.32 -11.38
C SER A 32 -8.49 -9.40 -10.08
N HIS A 33 -8.27 -8.48 -9.14
CA HIS A 33 -9.07 -8.34 -7.93
C HIS A 33 -10.44 -7.67 -8.15
N ARG A 34 -10.68 -7.09 -9.34
CA ARG A 34 -11.91 -6.36 -9.67
C ARG A 34 -12.93 -7.30 -10.33
N PHE A 35 -14.20 -7.15 -9.94
CA PHE A 35 -15.32 -7.87 -10.57
C PHE A 35 -15.73 -7.24 -11.90
N HIS A 36 -14.74 -7.02 -12.79
CA HIS A 36 -15.05 -6.57 -14.16
C HIS A 36 -15.38 -7.78 -15.03
N SER A 37 -16.33 -7.62 -15.94
CA SER A 37 -16.74 -8.64 -16.88
C SER A 37 -15.59 -9.23 -17.67
N SER A 38 -14.70 -8.37 -18.20
CA SER A 38 -13.52 -8.76 -18.97
C SER A 38 -12.44 -9.50 -18.16
N VAL A 39 -12.52 -9.52 -16.85
CA VAL A 39 -11.53 -10.20 -15.98
C VAL A 39 -12.15 -11.43 -15.31
N ASN A 40 -13.38 -11.30 -14.80
CA ASN A 40 -13.99 -12.34 -13.97
C ASN A 40 -15.05 -13.17 -14.73
N GLN A 41 -15.96 -12.53 -15.47
CA GLN A 41 -17.06 -13.24 -16.13
C GLN A 41 -16.60 -14.01 -17.38
N MET A 42 -15.76 -13.41 -18.22
CA MET A 42 -15.21 -14.09 -19.39
C MET A 42 -14.43 -15.34 -18.98
N ALA A 43 -13.63 -15.24 -17.91
CA ALA A 43 -12.87 -16.38 -17.39
C ALA A 43 -13.72 -17.54 -16.88
N LYS A 44 -15.00 -17.33 -16.55
CA LYS A 44 -15.93 -18.38 -16.10
C LYS A 44 -16.63 -19.09 -17.25
N ASN A 45 -16.77 -18.43 -18.38
CA ASN A 45 -17.62 -18.88 -19.49
C ASN A 45 -16.82 -19.56 -20.62
N ILE A 46 -15.48 -19.53 -20.57
CA ILE A 46 -14.60 -20.06 -21.60
C ILE A 46 -13.37 -20.69 -20.97
N LEU A 47 -12.68 -21.56 -21.69
CA LEU A 47 -11.38 -22.10 -21.27
C LEU A 47 -10.43 -20.93 -21.00
N SER A 48 -9.84 -20.89 -19.79
CA SER A 48 -9.08 -19.75 -19.32
C SER A 48 -7.74 -20.16 -18.77
N ALA A 49 -6.71 -19.35 -19.05
CA ALA A 49 -5.36 -19.52 -18.53
C ALA A 49 -4.78 -18.15 -18.06
N PRO A 50 -3.85 -18.16 -17.09
CA PRO A 50 -3.03 -16.98 -16.84
C PRO A 50 -2.10 -16.75 -18.03
N GLY A 51 -1.81 -15.50 -18.33
CA GLY A 51 -0.74 -15.17 -19.26
C GLY A 51 0.63 -15.22 -18.57
N PHE A 52 1.70 -15.19 -19.34
CA PHE A 52 3.07 -15.37 -18.83
C PHE A 52 3.50 -14.28 -17.83
N ASN A 53 3.09 -13.03 -18.03
CA ASN A 53 3.40 -11.97 -17.06
C ASN A 53 2.60 -12.14 -15.78
N PHE A 54 1.31 -12.49 -15.89
CA PHE A 54 0.46 -12.80 -14.77
C PHE A 54 1.02 -13.93 -13.90
N GLU A 55 1.44 -15.03 -14.53
CA GLU A 55 2.06 -16.18 -13.85
C GLU A 55 3.38 -15.76 -13.17
N ARG A 56 4.22 -14.97 -13.85
CA ARG A 56 5.49 -14.47 -13.32
C ARG A 56 5.27 -13.64 -12.05
N GLU A 57 4.27 -12.74 -12.06
CA GLU A 57 3.94 -11.91 -10.90
C GLU A 57 3.45 -12.76 -9.72
N ILE A 58 2.60 -13.76 -9.96
CA ILE A 58 2.16 -14.69 -8.90
C ILE A 58 3.35 -15.46 -8.31
N LEU A 59 4.20 -16.03 -9.17
CA LEU A 59 5.37 -16.80 -8.72
C LEU A 59 6.35 -15.93 -7.92
N ALA A 60 6.55 -14.68 -8.33
CA ALA A 60 7.39 -13.73 -7.61
C ALA A 60 6.83 -13.47 -6.20
N ILE A 61 5.52 -13.21 -6.07
CA ILE A 61 4.86 -12.98 -4.77
C ILE A 61 4.93 -14.23 -3.89
N ASP A 62 4.68 -15.42 -4.45
CA ASP A 62 4.75 -16.69 -3.72
C ASP A 62 6.16 -16.99 -3.21
N ASN A 63 7.18 -16.74 -4.03
CA ASN A 63 8.58 -16.91 -3.64
C ASN A 63 8.95 -15.96 -2.50
N ILE A 64 8.50 -14.70 -2.55
CA ILE A 64 8.71 -13.73 -1.47
C ILE A 64 8.02 -14.22 -0.18
N LYS A 65 6.76 -14.65 -0.24
CA LYS A 65 6.04 -15.14 0.94
C LYS A 65 6.74 -16.33 1.59
N LYS A 66 7.19 -17.30 0.80
CA LYS A 66 7.84 -18.54 1.28
C LYS A 66 9.30 -18.36 1.68
N SER A 67 9.92 -17.24 1.29
CA SER A 67 11.33 -16.98 1.62
C SER A 67 11.51 -16.84 3.14
N PRO A 68 12.53 -17.48 3.74
CA PRO A 68 12.87 -17.30 5.16
C PRO A 68 13.61 -15.99 5.44
N LYS A 69 13.95 -15.22 4.41
CA LYS A 69 14.64 -13.94 4.49
C LYS A 69 13.85 -12.92 5.33
N LYS A 70 14.55 -12.02 5.99
CA LYS A 70 13.94 -10.95 6.77
C LYS A 70 13.26 -9.93 5.86
N LYS A 71 11.97 -9.69 6.10
CA LYS A 71 11.12 -8.84 5.26
C LYS A 71 10.65 -7.60 6.01
N LEU A 72 10.75 -6.45 5.33
CA LEU A 72 10.13 -5.19 5.71
C LEU A 72 9.00 -4.88 4.72
N ALA A 73 7.82 -4.53 5.23
CA ALA A 73 6.77 -3.93 4.42
C ALA A 73 6.65 -2.43 4.73
N ILE A 74 6.63 -1.59 3.70
CA ILE A 74 6.41 -0.15 3.80
C ILE A 74 5.08 0.13 3.11
N ILE A 75 4.05 0.48 3.89
CA ILE A 75 2.68 0.61 3.40
C ILE A 75 2.19 2.02 3.64
N GLY A 76 1.98 2.74 2.55
CA GLY A 76 1.40 4.09 2.54
C GLY A 76 -0.01 4.13 1.97
N GLY A 77 -0.50 5.34 1.73
CA GLY A 77 -1.84 5.60 1.21
C GLY A 77 -2.78 6.20 2.24
N SER A 78 -4.09 6.25 1.96
CA SER A 78 -5.05 7.03 2.76
C SER A 78 -6.02 6.21 3.60
N LYS A 79 -6.38 4.97 3.17
CA LYS A 79 -7.48 4.21 3.79
C LYS A 79 -7.02 2.89 4.38
N VAL A 80 -7.27 2.70 5.69
CA VAL A 80 -7.01 1.45 6.42
C VAL A 80 -7.92 0.34 5.89
N SER A 81 -9.22 0.62 5.66
CA SER A 81 -10.22 -0.36 5.23
C SER A 81 -9.85 -1.07 3.94
N THR A 82 -9.22 -0.37 3.00
CA THR A 82 -8.79 -0.96 1.72
C THR A 82 -7.56 -1.84 1.85
N LYS A 83 -6.76 -1.65 2.90
CA LYS A 83 -5.48 -2.33 3.12
C LYS A 83 -5.48 -3.35 4.26
N ILE A 84 -6.58 -3.44 5.03
CA ILE A 84 -6.65 -4.30 6.23
C ILE A 84 -6.25 -5.76 5.94
N ARG A 85 -6.78 -6.36 4.87
CA ARG A 85 -6.45 -7.76 4.51
C ARG A 85 -4.96 -7.93 4.18
N THR A 86 -4.40 -6.95 3.48
CA THR A 86 -2.98 -6.93 3.12
C THR A 86 -2.12 -6.78 4.38
N LEU A 87 -2.45 -5.83 5.26
CA LEU A 87 -1.72 -5.62 6.51
C LEU A 87 -1.74 -6.86 7.39
N LEU A 88 -2.90 -7.51 7.57
CA LEU A 88 -3.00 -8.76 8.33
C LEU A 88 -2.18 -9.90 7.70
N SER A 89 -2.15 -10.01 6.38
CA SER A 89 -1.30 -11.00 5.70
C SER A 89 0.18 -10.70 5.87
N LEU A 90 0.56 -9.42 5.85
CA LEU A 90 1.95 -8.99 6.02
C LEU A 90 2.47 -9.20 7.45
N THR A 91 1.63 -9.08 8.49
CA THR A 91 2.05 -9.38 9.87
C THR A 91 2.53 -10.83 10.03
N SER A 92 2.00 -11.76 9.24
CA SER A 92 2.40 -13.18 9.26
C SER A 92 3.67 -13.47 8.46
N SER A 93 4.11 -12.57 7.59
CA SER A 93 5.20 -12.81 6.65
C SER A 93 6.37 -11.84 6.77
N CYS A 94 6.18 -10.70 7.43
CA CYS A 94 7.21 -9.69 7.63
C CYS A 94 7.62 -9.59 9.11
N SER A 95 8.87 -9.26 9.35
CA SER A 95 9.37 -8.94 10.71
C SER A 95 9.00 -7.52 11.13
N ASP A 96 8.91 -6.63 10.16
CA ASP A 96 8.69 -5.20 10.38
C ASP A 96 7.72 -4.66 9.33
N ILE A 97 6.77 -3.81 9.76
CA ILE A 97 5.87 -3.07 8.88
C ILE A 97 5.95 -1.59 9.25
N PHE A 98 6.30 -0.74 8.28
CA PHE A 98 6.24 0.71 8.42
C PHE A 98 4.95 1.21 7.76
N ILE A 99 4.13 1.94 8.50
CA ILE A 99 2.87 2.51 8.03
C ILE A 99 3.06 4.01 7.84
N GLY A 100 2.90 4.49 6.60
CA GLY A 100 3.03 5.90 6.22
C GLY A 100 1.79 6.45 5.52
N GLY A 101 1.94 7.64 4.94
CA GLY A 101 0.86 8.36 4.28
C GLY A 101 -0.26 8.76 5.25
N ALA A 102 -1.39 9.21 4.72
CA ALA A 102 -2.52 9.62 5.55
C ALA A 102 -3.11 8.46 6.38
N MET A 103 -2.84 7.21 5.99
CA MET A 103 -3.23 6.04 6.78
C MET A 103 -2.58 6.05 8.17
N ALA A 104 -1.34 6.56 8.31
CA ALA A 104 -0.66 6.68 9.60
C ALA A 104 -1.43 7.57 10.60
N ASN A 105 -2.20 8.56 10.12
CA ASN A 105 -3.01 9.43 10.97
C ASN A 105 -4.06 8.65 11.77
N ASN A 106 -4.61 7.56 11.21
CA ASN A 106 -5.56 6.71 11.94
C ASN A 106 -4.87 5.96 13.07
N PHE A 107 -3.63 5.50 12.87
CA PHE A 107 -2.83 4.86 13.93
C PHE A 107 -2.39 5.86 14.99
N PHE A 108 -2.06 7.10 14.60
CA PHE A 108 -1.77 8.18 15.54
C PHE A 108 -2.99 8.48 16.42
N LYS A 109 -4.17 8.66 15.82
CA LYS A 109 -5.44 8.89 16.54
C LYS A 109 -5.75 7.72 17.50
N TYR A 110 -5.59 6.48 17.04
CA TYR A 110 -5.75 5.27 17.88
C TYR A 110 -4.81 5.29 19.09
N ASN A 111 -3.58 5.76 18.92
CA ASN A 111 -2.59 5.90 19.98
C ASN A 111 -2.76 7.20 20.81
N SER A 112 -3.92 7.89 20.69
CA SER A 112 -4.25 9.12 21.42
C SER A 112 -3.36 10.32 21.06
N ILE A 113 -2.73 10.31 19.88
CA ILE A 113 -1.97 11.44 19.34
C ILE A 113 -2.94 12.36 18.60
N ASN A 114 -2.85 13.68 18.86
CA ASN A 114 -3.67 14.67 18.16
C ASN A 114 -3.25 14.77 16.68
N VAL A 115 -4.18 14.54 15.78
CA VAL A 115 -3.98 14.67 14.32
C VAL A 115 -4.76 15.85 13.71
N SER A 116 -5.46 16.61 14.54
CA SER A 116 -6.26 17.78 14.17
C SER A 116 -7.13 17.54 12.93
N ASN A 117 -7.01 18.38 11.89
CA ASN A 117 -7.77 18.31 10.64
C ASN A 117 -7.13 17.40 9.58
N SER A 118 -6.16 16.55 9.98
CA SER A 118 -5.53 15.60 9.08
C SER A 118 -6.53 14.58 8.54
N LEU A 119 -6.30 14.09 7.33
CA LEU A 119 -7.16 13.09 6.71
C LEU A 119 -7.14 11.80 7.54
N ILE A 120 -8.30 11.37 8.00
CA ILE A 120 -8.55 10.11 8.69
C ILE A 120 -9.73 9.39 8.05
N GLU A 121 -9.84 8.10 8.30
CA GLU A 121 -10.98 7.27 7.97
C GLU A 121 -11.70 6.91 9.27
N GLU A 122 -12.96 7.31 9.40
CA GLU A 122 -13.74 7.06 10.61
C GLU A 122 -14.06 5.56 10.79
N GLY A 123 -14.18 5.11 12.05
CA GLY A 123 -14.58 3.73 12.37
C GLY A 123 -13.50 2.68 12.12
N THR A 124 -12.22 3.06 12.12
CA THR A 124 -11.10 2.15 11.85
C THR A 124 -10.47 1.55 13.10
N GLU A 125 -10.93 1.92 14.30
CA GLU A 125 -10.32 1.54 15.59
C GLU A 125 -10.22 0.02 15.75
N SER A 126 -11.31 -0.71 15.45
CA SER A 126 -11.31 -2.18 15.53
C SER A 126 -10.37 -2.84 14.51
N MET A 127 -10.21 -2.23 13.32
CA MET A 127 -9.28 -2.72 12.31
C MET A 127 -7.82 -2.54 12.75
N ILE A 128 -7.50 -1.40 13.36
CA ILE A 128 -6.17 -1.09 13.86
C ILE A 128 -5.83 -2.02 15.04
N GLU A 129 -6.78 -2.25 15.93
CA GLU A 129 -6.63 -3.22 17.02
C GLU A 129 -6.36 -4.63 16.51
N MET A 130 -7.08 -5.07 15.46
CA MET A 130 -6.83 -6.37 14.82
C MET A 130 -5.42 -6.45 14.23
N ILE A 131 -4.92 -5.36 13.61
CA ILE A 131 -3.56 -5.30 13.05
C ILE A 131 -2.51 -5.42 14.18
N TYR A 132 -2.65 -4.66 15.26
CA TYR A 132 -1.74 -4.74 16.41
C TYR A 132 -1.75 -6.11 17.08
N ASN A 133 -2.94 -6.70 17.28
CA ASN A 133 -3.08 -8.04 17.86
C ASN A 133 -2.43 -9.11 16.98
N SER A 134 -2.65 -9.03 15.66
CA SER A 134 -2.01 -9.92 14.69
C SER A 134 -0.50 -9.75 14.70
N ALA A 135 0.01 -8.52 14.68
CA ALA A 135 1.43 -8.23 14.74
C ALA A 135 2.08 -8.77 16.01
N LYS A 136 1.42 -8.59 17.16
CA LYS A 136 1.87 -9.14 18.45
C LYS A 136 1.94 -10.67 18.44
N SER A 137 0.94 -11.34 17.87
CA SER A 137 0.88 -12.81 17.84
C SER A 137 1.95 -13.42 16.91
N THR A 138 2.40 -12.68 15.92
CA THR A 138 3.41 -13.13 14.93
C THR A 138 4.81 -12.56 15.19
N ASN A 139 4.99 -11.77 16.27
CA ASN A 139 6.22 -11.06 16.60
C ASN A 139 6.66 -10.06 15.50
N CYS A 140 5.72 -9.57 14.70
CA CYS A 140 5.92 -8.50 13.72
C CYS A 140 5.87 -7.14 14.42
N LYS A 141 6.74 -6.21 14.06
CA LYS A 141 6.76 -4.86 14.64
C LYS A 141 6.09 -3.87 13.70
N ILE A 142 5.15 -3.08 14.24
CA ILE A 142 4.54 -1.96 13.53
C ILE A 142 5.30 -0.69 13.88
N HIS A 143 5.76 0.00 12.84
CA HIS A 143 6.46 1.29 12.93
C HIS A 143 5.60 2.39 12.33
N LEU A 144 5.59 3.54 12.97
CA LEU A 144 4.94 4.75 12.49
C LEU A 144 5.99 5.85 12.27
N PRO A 145 5.69 6.89 11.51
CA PRO A 145 6.56 8.05 11.38
C PRO A 145 6.86 8.67 12.76
N SER A 146 8.10 9.06 12.98
CA SER A 146 8.53 9.76 14.20
C SER A 146 8.42 11.28 14.09
N ASP A 147 8.36 11.78 12.85
CA ASP A 147 8.16 13.18 12.51
C ASP A 147 7.34 13.32 11.22
N VAL A 148 6.74 14.47 11.05
CA VAL A 148 5.81 14.77 9.94
C VAL A 148 5.99 16.19 9.43
N ILE A 149 5.54 16.44 8.20
CA ILE A 149 5.40 17.77 7.60
C ILE A 149 3.93 18.18 7.67
N LEU A 150 3.68 19.35 8.24
CA LEU A 150 2.36 19.95 8.33
C LEU A 150 2.01 20.76 7.06
N ASP A 151 0.75 21.08 6.88
CA ASP A 151 0.26 21.96 5.79
C ASP A 151 0.88 23.36 5.81
N SER A 152 1.36 23.84 6.97
CA SER A 152 2.22 25.02 7.10
C SER A 152 3.64 24.82 6.54
N ASN A 153 3.99 23.62 6.08
CA ASN A 153 5.34 23.21 5.69
C ASN A 153 6.34 23.14 6.86
N GLU A 154 5.86 23.13 8.09
CA GLU A 154 6.70 22.91 9.27
C GLU A 154 6.96 21.43 9.49
N ASN A 155 8.19 21.11 9.87
CA ASN A 155 8.55 19.78 10.40
C ASN A 155 8.26 19.74 11.90
N LYS A 156 7.56 18.71 12.36
CA LYS A 156 7.27 18.48 13.78
C LYS A 156 7.53 17.02 14.13
N LEU A 157 8.16 16.81 15.29
CA LEU A 157 8.17 15.50 15.92
C LEU A 157 6.73 15.16 16.36
N ILE A 158 6.39 13.89 16.38
CA ILE A 158 5.05 13.44 16.76
C ILE A 158 4.69 13.89 18.19
N ASP A 159 5.65 13.86 19.10
CA ASP A 159 5.47 14.28 20.49
C ASP A 159 5.37 15.81 20.66
N GLU A 160 5.70 16.59 19.63
CA GLU A 160 5.68 18.03 19.59
C GLU A 160 4.49 18.60 18.79
N LEU A 161 3.57 17.72 18.35
CA LEU A 161 2.39 18.16 17.59
C LEU A 161 1.53 19.10 18.44
N PRO A 162 1.02 20.20 17.85
CA PRO A 162 0.19 21.16 18.57
C PRO A 162 -1.07 20.51 19.15
N THR A 163 -1.43 20.88 20.37
CA THR A 163 -2.66 20.37 21.03
C THR A 163 -3.89 21.23 20.76
N SER A 164 -3.70 22.50 20.34
CA SER A 164 -4.75 23.52 20.27
C SER A 164 -4.82 24.30 18.96
N SER A 165 -4.04 23.94 17.94
CA SER A 165 -4.07 24.61 16.64
C SER A 165 -4.60 23.67 15.56
N ASP A 166 -5.20 24.26 14.53
CA ASP A 166 -5.60 23.55 13.32
C ASP A 166 -4.37 23.28 12.45
N PHE A 167 -4.18 22.03 12.06
CA PHE A 167 -3.12 21.58 11.14
C PHE A 167 -3.52 20.33 10.39
N LYS A 168 -2.81 20.04 9.32
CA LYS A 168 -2.92 18.77 8.59
C LYS A 168 -1.53 18.16 8.43
N ILE A 169 -1.42 16.85 8.68
CA ILE A 169 -0.24 16.06 8.40
C ILE A 169 -0.28 15.65 6.94
N LEU A 170 0.73 16.05 6.16
CA LEU A 170 0.73 15.85 4.70
C LEU A 170 1.91 15.04 4.18
N ASP A 171 3.01 14.90 4.94
CA ASP A 171 4.16 14.05 4.57
C ASP A 171 4.95 13.61 5.81
N ILE A 172 5.91 12.72 5.63
CA ILE A 172 6.92 12.34 6.65
C ILE A 172 8.18 13.17 6.46
N SER A 173 9.04 13.23 7.49
CA SER A 173 10.24 14.06 7.45
C SER A 173 11.54 13.27 7.77
N VAL A 174 12.58 13.98 8.15
CA VAL A 174 13.99 13.48 8.20
C VAL A 174 14.17 12.38 9.22
N SER A 175 13.58 12.50 10.42
CA SER A 175 13.73 11.49 11.46
C SER A 175 13.04 10.18 11.07
N SER A 176 11.91 10.27 10.39
CA SER A 176 11.21 9.11 9.82
C SER A 176 12.02 8.42 8.74
N HIS A 177 12.76 9.19 7.91
CA HIS A 177 13.67 8.62 6.92
C HIS A 177 14.85 7.89 7.57
N ALA A 178 15.40 8.41 8.67
CA ALA A 178 16.46 7.72 9.42
C ALA A 178 15.98 6.38 10.00
N VAL A 179 14.72 6.32 10.46
CA VAL A 179 14.09 5.06 10.87
C VAL A 179 13.95 4.10 9.69
N LEU A 180 13.45 4.59 8.54
CA LEU A 180 13.31 3.79 7.32
C LEU A 180 14.66 3.26 6.83
N GLU A 181 15.69 4.10 6.78
CA GLU A 181 17.06 3.69 6.38
C GLU A 181 17.56 2.53 7.24
N LYS A 182 17.40 2.62 8.56
CA LYS A 182 17.77 1.55 9.49
C LYS A 182 16.96 0.27 9.28
N LEU A 183 15.66 0.38 9.04
CA LEU A 183 14.80 -0.78 8.77
C LEU A 183 15.16 -1.46 7.45
N ILE A 184 15.38 -0.67 6.40
CA ILE A 184 15.80 -1.14 5.07
C ILE A 184 17.14 -1.85 5.18
N GLY A 185 18.13 -1.24 5.83
CA GLY A 185 19.47 -1.81 6.02
C GLY A 185 19.51 -3.12 6.83
N ASN A 186 18.46 -3.38 7.62
CA ASN A 186 18.30 -4.60 8.40
C ASN A 186 17.38 -5.65 7.73
N SER A 187 17.01 -5.47 6.48
CA SER A 187 16.06 -6.33 5.77
C SER A 187 16.68 -6.89 4.49
N ASP A 188 16.37 -8.14 4.17
CA ASP A 188 16.79 -8.77 2.91
C ASP A 188 15.82 -8.49 1.76
N ILE A 189 14.53 -8.30 2.10
CA ILE A 189 13.46 -8.01 1.14
C ILE A 189 12.65 -6.82 1.66
N VAL A 190 12.38 -5.84 0.79
CA VAL A 190 11.53 -4.70 1.10
C VAL A 190 10.35 -4.65 0.13
N LEU A 191 9.15 -4.65 0.67
CA LEU A 191 7.90 -4.46 -0.06
C LEU A 191 7.43 -3.03 0.12
N TRP A 192 7.27 -2.27 -0.95
CA TRP A 192 6.75 -0.90 -0.89
C TRP A 192 5.45 -0.74 -1.68
N ASN A 193 4.39 -0.27 -1.02
CA ASN A 193 3.10 0.00 -1.64
C ASN A 193 2.42 1.24 -1.06
N GLY A 194 2.29 2.27 -1.85
CA GLY A 194 1.65 3.55 -1.53
C GLY A 194 2.60 4.63 -1.06
N PRO A 195 2.28 5.90 -1.34
CA PRO A 195 3.12 7.04 -1.01
C PRO A 195 3.15 7.33 0.49
N MET A 196 4.21 8.02 0.93
CA MET A 196 4.43 8.42 2.32
C MET A 196 3.79 9.77 2.66
N GLY A 197 3.45 10.56 1.65
CA GLY A 197 2.82 11.88 1.76
C GLY A 197 1.86 12.14 0.61
N MET A 198 1.38 13.39 0.49
CA MET A 198 0.48 13.85 -0.58
C MET A 198 1.29 14.09 -1.86
N ILE A 199 1.44 13.03 -2.66
CA ILE A 199 2.34 12.99 -3.83
C ILE A 199 1.89 13.92 -4.96
N GLU A 200 0.63 14.35 -4.96
CA GLU A 200 0.05 15.28 -5.92
C GLU A 200 0.56 16.71 -5.75
N ASP A 201 1.11 17.04 -4.58
CA ASP A 201 1.76 18.32 -4.29
C ASP A 201 3.26 18.12 -4.07
N ASN A 202 4.08 18.76 -4.90
CA ASN A 202 5.54 18.67 -4.83
C ASN A 202 6.13 19.08 -3.47
N LYS A 203 5.40 19.86 -2.66
CA LYS A 203 5.83 20.23 -1.31
C LYS A 203 5.79 19.05 -0.34
N PHE A 204 4.86 18.11 -0.56
CA PHE A 204 4.55 17.00 0.31
C PHE A 204 4.81 15.62 -0.32
N SER A 205 5.58 15.60 -1.42
CA SER A 205 6.01 14.38 -2.10
C SER A 205 7.41 13.90 -1.68
N LYS A 206 8.14 14.73 -0.93
CA LYS A 206 9.55 14.50 -0.59
C LYS A 206 9.76 13.23 0.24
N GLY A 207 8.81 12.89 1.11
CA GLY A 207 8.84 11.65 1.87
C GLY A 207 8.90 10.42 0.98
N SER A 208 8.09 10.38 -0.06
CA SER A 208 8.07 9.28 -1.04
C SER A 208 9.30 9.28 -1.94
N ILE A 209 9.76 10.45 -2.42
CA ILE A 209 10.94 10.60 -3.27
C ILE A 209 12.20 10.15 -2.52
N ASN A 210 12.39 10.60 -1.29
CA ASN A 210 13.52 10.19 -0.47
C ASN A 210 13.51 8.70 -0.15
N LEU A 211 12.33 8.11 0.06
CA LEU A 211 12.20 6.66 0.22
C LEU A 211 12.65 5.92 -1.05
N ALA A 212 12.26 6.39 -2.25
CA ALA A 212 12.73 5.82 -3.50
C ALA A 212 14.26 5.85 -3.59
N HIS A 213 14.90 6.98 -3.26
CA HIS A 213 16.36 7.09 -3.24
C HIS A 213 17.03 6.14 -2.22
N LEU A 214 16.44 5.95 -1.03
CA LEU A 214 16.93 5.00 -0.03
C LEU A 214 16.86 3.57 -0.54
N LEU A 215 15.75 3.19 -1.18
CA LEU A 215 15.54 1.86 -1.71
C LEU A 215 16.47 1.57 -2.90
N ALA A 216 16.66 2.52 -3.82
CA ALA A 216 17.57 2.38 -4.95
C ALA A 216 19.05 2.16 -4.53
N LYS A 217 19.44 2.68 -3.36
CA LYS A 217 20.78 2.48 -2.78
C LYS A 217 20.91 1.25 -1.90
N SER A 218 19.79 0.58 -1.59
CA SER A 218 19.77 -0.56 -0.68
C SER A 218 20.34 -1.82 -1.34
N GLN A 219 20.77 -2.78 -0.51
CA GLN A 219 21.16 -4.13 -0.97
C GLN A 219 20.00 -5.12 -0.89
N ALA A 220 18.83 -4.66 -0.43
CA ALA A 220 17.63 -5.50 -0.32
C ALA A 220 17.01 -5.78 -1.68
N ASP A 221 16.37 -6.94 -1.81
CA ASP A 221 15.48 -7.23 -2.94
C ASP A 221 14.22 -6.36 -2.80
N VAL A 222 14.05 -5.35 -3.66
CA VAL A 222 12.94 -4.39 -3.57
C VAL A 222 11.79 -4.82 -4.47
N VAL A 223 10.60 -4.90 -3.88
CA VAL A 223 9.35 -5.20 -4.59
C VAL A 223 8.39 -4.01 -4.45
N ILE A 224 7.93 -3.51 -5.57
CA ILE A 224 7.13 -2.30 -5.66
C ILE A 224 5.73 -2.65 -6.17
N GLY A 225 4.72 -2.10 -5.50
CA GLY A 225 3.32 -2.26 -5.89
C GLY A 225 2.54 -0.96 -5.81
N GLY A 226 1.60 -0.80 -6.75
CA GLY A 226 0.67 0.33 -6.79
C GLY A 226 1.11 1.49 -7.70
N GLY A 227 0.14 2.06 -8.41
CA GLY A 227 0.39 3.14 -9.39
C GLY A 227 1.00 4.39 -8.78
N ASP A 228 0.53 4.79 -7.59
CA ASP A 228 1.05 5.97 -6.88
C ASP A 228 2.50 5.76 -6.41
N THR A 229 2.88 4.51 -6.11
CA THR A 229 4.27 4.17 -5.77
C THR A 229 5.17 4.30 -6.99
N ILE A 230 4.71 3.84 -8.16
CA ILE A 230 5.43 3.99 -9.42
C ILE A 230 5.57 5.48 -9.78
N LEU A 231 4.53 6.28 -9.52
CA LEU A 231 4.61 7.73 -9.71
C LEU A 231 5.72 8.35 -8.85
N ALA A 232 5.83 7.96 -7.57
CA ALA A 232 6.89 8.44 -6.67
C ALA A 232 8.29 8.10 -7.20
N ILE A 233 8.47 6.89 -7.73
CA ILE A 233 9.74 6.44 -8.31
C ILE A 233 10.09 7.24 -9.56
N ASN A 234 9.11 7.49 -10.43
CA ASN A 234 9.32 8.32 -11.62
C ASN A 234 9.69 9.76 -11.26
N MET A 235 9.10 10.32 -10.19
CA MET A 235 9.46 11.65 -9.68
C MET A 235 10.87 11.68 -9.06
N ALA A 236 11.34 10.57 -8.53
CA ALA A 236 12.70 10.42 -8.00
C ALA A 236 13.74 10.14 -9.10
N GLU A 237 13.30 9.90 -10.37
CA GLU A 237 14.16 9.53 -11.51
C GLU A 237 14.99 8.24 -11.26
N GLU A 238 14.53 7.38 -10.34
CA GLU A 238 15.21 6.12 -9.99
C GLU A 238 14.73 4.97 -10.88
N LYS A 239 15.63 3.96 -11.03
CA LYS A 239 15.34 2.70 -11.74
C LYS A 239 15.54 1.53 -10.78
N PHE A 240 14.61 0.61 -10.78
CA PHE A 240 14.59 -0.62 -9.98
C PHE A 240 14.60 -1.86 -10.86
#